data_771010d90c2b04bc9f7e82caa1ee0407
#
_entry.id   771010d90c2b04bc9f7e82caa1ee0407
#
_cell.length_a   1.000
_cell.length_b   1.000
_cell.length_c   1.000
_cell.angle_alpha   90.00
_cell.angle_beta   90.00
_cell.angle_gamma   90.00
#
_symmetry.space_group_name_H-M   'P 1'
#
loop_
_entity.id
_entity.type
_entity.pdbx_description
1 polymer ?
#
loop_
_entity_poly.entity_id
_entity_poly.type
_entity_poly.pdbx_seq_one_letter_code
_entity_poly.pdbx_strand_id
1 'polypeptide(L)'
;EDAAAAADWVVDVVTERVPQTFGFDGLGDIQVLSPLYRGPAGVTILNERLQEKLNPPANGKVEKSLYGTIFRVGDKVMQTRNNYDKLVYNGDIGFIQGMDMVNQTLAVDFEGHPAEYEWSEADELTLAYAVSVHKAQGAEFPVIVMPVVTQHYMMLQRNLLYTAVTRARDLCVLSGNMKAIGMAVRNNKVAQRFSALKMRLESA
;
A
#
# COMPACT_ATOMS: atom_id res chain seq x y z
N GLU A 1 14.30 17.96 0.49
CA GLU A 1 13.38 17.57 1.58
C GLU A 1 13.78 16.20 2.09
N ASP A 2 13.76 16.07 3.41
CA ASP A 2 14.04 14.82 4.11
C ASP A 2 12.87 13.84 3.90
N ALA A 3 13.15 12.53 3.86
CA ALA A 3 12.14 11.49 3.73
C ALA A 3 11.15 11.48 4.93
N ALA A 4 11.60 11.94 6.11
CA ALA A 4 10.74 12.10 7.28
C ALA A 4 9.68 13.20 7.03
N ALA A 5 10.08 14.36 6.53
CA ALA A 5 9.15 15.44 6.19
C ALA A 5 8.16 15.02 5.08
N ALA A 6 8.62 14.22 4.11
CA ALA A 6 7.72 13.67 3.09
C ALA A 6 6.69 12.68 3.69
N ALA A 7 7.09 11.89 4.67
CA ALA A 7 6.18 11.00 5.38
C ALA A 7 5.15 11.79 6.21
N ASP A 8 5.56 12.87 6.90
CA ASP A 8 4.65 13.78 7.60
C ASP A 8 3.59 14.35 6.65
N TRP A 9 4.04 14.81 5.48
CA TRP A 9 3.17 15.30 4.44
C TRP A 9 2.18 14.24 3.91
N VAL A 10 2.65 13.01 3.68
CA VAL A 10 1.77 11.91 3.24
C VAL A 10 0.67 11.67 4.27
N VAL A 11 1.02 11.61 5.55
CA VAL A 11 0.04 11.41 6.63
C VAL A 11 -0.98 12.56 6.65
N ASP A 12 -0.53 13.82 6.65
CA ASP A 12 -1.38 15.01 6.63
C ASP A 12 -2.32 15.04 5.39
N VAL A 13 -1.78 14.74 4.21
CA VAL A 13 -2.56 14.67 2.97
C VAL A 13 -3.67 13.64 3.05
N VAL A 14 -3.38 12.45 3.57
CA VAL A 14 -4.33 11.32 3.65
C VAL A 14 -5.39 11.57 4.73
N THR A 15 -4.99 12.12 5.88
CA THR A 15 -5.89 12.24 7.03
C THR A 15 -6.70 13.52 7.06
N GLU A 16 -6.22 14.59 6.42
CA GLU A 16 -6.80 15.92 6.52
C GLU A 16 -7.06 16.58 5.15
N ARG A 17 -6.01 16.80 4.34
CA ARG A 17 -6.12 17.69 3.18
C ARG A 17 -7.01 17.14 2.07
N VAL A 18 -6.82 15.90 1.68
CA VAL A 18 -7.63 15.28 0.62
C VAL A 18 -9.07 15.10 1.09
N PRO A 19 -9.36 14.58 2.30
CA PRO A 19 -10.71 14.54 2.83
C PRO A 19 -11.40 15.91 2.88
N GLN A 20 -10.73 16.94 3.43
CA GLN A 20 -11.31 18.28 3.58
C GLN A 20 -11.53 19.00 2.24
N THR A 21 -10.63 18.80 1.27
CA THR A 21 -10.65 19.55 0.01
C THR A 21 -11.51 18.88 -1.06
N PHE A 22 -11.50 17.55 -1.12
CA PHE A 22 -12.11 16.77 -2.20
C PHE A 22 -13.20 15.82 -1.73
N GLY A 23 -13.39 15.63 -0.41
CA GLY A 23 -14.45 14.82 0.16
C GLY A 23 -14.20 13.30 0.10
N PHE A 24 -13.00 12.85 -0.24
CA PHE A 24 -12.63 11.43 -0.23
C PHE A 24 -12.40 10.92 1.19
N ASP A 25 -12.80 9.68 1.46
CA ASP A 25 -12.50 9.02 2.73
C ASP A 25 -11.03 8.58 2.80
N GLY A 26 -10.34 9.00 3.89
CA GLY A 26 -8.93 8.69 4.07
C GLY A 26 -8.61 7.19 4.16
N LEU A 27 -9.55 6.38 4.66
CA LEU A 27 -9.37 4.95 4.84
C LEU A 27 -9.82 4.14 3.61
N GLY A 28 -11.00 4.43 3.08
CA GLY A 28 -11.62 3.67 1.97
C GLY A 28 -11.10 4.08 0.61
N ASP A 29 -11.05 5.40 0.33
CA ASP A 29 -10.78 5.91 -1.02
C ASP A 29 -9.31 6.13 -1.33
N ILE A 30 -8.48 6.36 -0.29
CA ILE A 30 -7.08 6.72 -0.49
C ILE A 30 -6.18 5.50 -0.33
N GLN A 31 -5.29 5.29 -1.30
CA GLN A 31 -4.22 4.32 -1.22
C GLN A 31 -2.86 5.01 -1.28
N VAL A 32 -2.05 4.80 -0.25
CA VAL A 32 -0.66 5.26 -0.26
C VAL A 32 0.21 4.23 -0.97
N LEU A 33 1.02 4.69 -1.93
CA LEU A 33 2.00 3.87 -2.62
C LEU A 33 3.41 4.33 -2.24
N SER A 34 4.28 3.42 -1.80
CA SER A 34 5.68 3.74 -1.56
C SER A 34 6.60 2.91 -2.45
N PRO A 35 7.71 3.51 -2.97
CA PRO A 35 8.72 2.77 -3.73
C PRO A 35 9.56 1.82 -2.86
N LEU A 36 9.57 2.01 -1.53
CA LEU A 36 10.42 1.27 -0.58
C LEU A 36 9.61 0.67 0.57
N TYR A 37 10.07 -0.45 1.09
CA TYR A 37 9.50 -1.06 2.31
C TYR A 37 10.04 -0.39 3.58
N ARG A 38 11.34 -0.05 3.62
CA ARG A 38 12.05 0.47 4.80
C ARG A 38 12.36 1.96 4.65
N GLY A 39 12.63 2.60 5.78
CA GLY A 39 12.94 4.02 5.87
C GLY A 39 11.73 4.88 6.24
N PRO A 40 11.92 6.19 6.51
CA PRO A 40 10.88 7.07 7.05
C PRO A 40 9.64 7.17 6.18
N ALA A 41 9.78 7.19 4.84
CA ALA A 41 8.68 7.18 3.88
C ALA A 41 8.46 5.79 3.26
N GLY A 42 8.92 4.72 3.93
CA GLY A 42 8.71 3.32 3.52
C GLY A 42 7.35 2.78 3.97
N VAL A 43 6.92 1.69 3.32
CA VAL A 43 5.64 1.02 3.59
C VAL A 43 5.42 0.75 5.07
N THR A 44 6.43 0.23 5.78
CA THR A 44 6.31 -0.15 7.19
C THR A 44 5.95 1.05 8.08
N ILE A 45 6.74 2.11 8.03
CA ILE A 45 6.53 3.32 8.85
C ILE A 45 5.24 4.05 8.46
N LEU A 46 4.93 4.11 7.16
CA LEU A 46 3.69 4.73 6.70
C LEU A 46 2.46 3.96 7.19
N ASN A 47 2.48 2.61 7.20
CA ASN A 47 1.39 1.82 7.75
C ASN A 47 1.18 2.08 9.24
N GLU A 48 2.25 2.06 10.05
CA GLU A 48 2.16 2.34 11.48
C GLU A 48 1.56 3.73 11.75
N ARG A 49 2.05 4.74 11.06
CA ARG A 49 1.61 6.14 11.24
C ARG A 49 0.18 6.38 10.77
N LEU A 50 -0.21 5.79 9.64
CA LEU A 50 -1.56 5.90 9.10
C LEU A 50 -2.56 5.13 9.97
N GLN A 51 -2.20 3.94 10.45
CA GLN A 51 -3.02 3.19 11.40
C GLN A 51 -3.31 4.02 12.66
N GLU A 52 -2.27 4.63 13.27
CA GLU A 52 -2.44 5.48 14.46
C GLU A 52 -3.34 6.70 14.21
N LYS A 53 -3.40 7.20 12.99
CA LYS A 53 -4.21 8.38 12.64
C LYS A 53 -5.63 8.00 12.19
N LEU A 54 -5.77 6.99 11.34
CA LEU A 54 -7.04 6.62 10.72
C LEU A 54 -7.82 5.59 11.54
N ASN A 55 -7.11 4.74 12.29
CA ASN A 55 -7.70 3.70 13.13
C ASN A 55 -7.00 3.62 14.51
N PRO A 56 -7.01 4.70 15.31
CA PRO A 56 -6.33 4.73 16.60
C PRO A 56 -6.92 3.70 17.58
N PRO A 57 -6.13 3.27 18.59
CA PRO A 57 -6.66 2.46 19.67
C PRO A 57 -7.77 3.24 20.41
N ALA A 58 -8.82 2.54 20.81
CA ALA A 58 -9.94 3.12 21.54
C ALA A 58 -10.50 2.13 22.55
N ASN A 59 -11.14 2.65 23.59
CA ASN A 59 -11.79 1.80 24.60
C ASN A 59 -12.84 0.90 23.93
N GLY A 60 -12.71 -0.41 24.15
CA GLY A 60 -13.59 -1.42 23.58
C GLY A 60 -13.22 -1.87 22.16
N LYS A 61 -12.27 -1.24 21.49
CA LYS A 61 -11.75 -1.72 20.22
C LYS A 61 -10.77 -2.88 20.47
N VAL A 62 -11.05 -4.01 19.82
CA VAL A 62 -10.20 -5.20 19.95
C VAL A 62 -8.96 -5.01 19.07
N GLU A 63 -7.79 -5.28 19.67
CA GLU A 63 -6.51 -5.33 18.95
C GLU A 63 -5.68 -6.53 19.39
N LYS A 64 -4.84 -7.05 18.53
CA LYS A 64 -3.95 -8.17 18.80
C LYS A 64 -2.63 -8.04 18.05
N SER A 65 -1.52 -8.27 18.74
CA SER A 65 -0.22 -8.40 18.10
C SER A 65 -0.04 -9.83 17.58
N LEU A 66 0.12 -9.97 16.26
CA LEU A 66 0.34 -11.24 15.59
C LEU A 66 1.52 -11.05 14.61
N TYR A 67 2.49 -11.95 14.65
CA TYR A 67 3.68 -11.92 13.77
C TYR A 67 4.40 -10.55 13.73
N GLY A 68 4.42 -9.83 14.86
CA GLY A 68 5.07 -8.52 14.97
C GLY A 68 4.27 -7.35 14.42
N THR A 69 3.04 -7.58 13.94
CA THR A 69 2.10 -6.55 13.50
C THR A 69 0.96 -6.43 14.52
N ILE A 70 0.59 -5.22 14.89
CA ILE A 70 -0.62 -4.97 15.68
C ILE A 70 -1.77 -4.82 14.70
N PHE A 71 -2.71 -5.75 14.75
CA PHE A 71 -3.97 -5.67 14.02
C PHE A 71 -5.08 -5.14 14.94
N ARG A 72 -5.94 -4.27 14.42
CA ARG A 72 -7.13 -3.70 15.09
C ARG A 72 -8.37 -3.93 14.27
N VAL A 73 -9.51 -4.10 14.89
CA VAL A 73 -10.79 -4.07 14.18
C VAL A 73 -10.93 -2.73 13.44
N GLY A 74 -11.28 -2.79 12.16
CA GLY A 74 -11.33 -1.65 11.24
C GLY A 74 -10.04 -1.42 10.45
N ASP A 75 -8.96 -2.18 10.68
CA ASP A 75 -7.73 -2.02 9.89
C ASP A 75 -7.94 -2.42 8.43
N LYS A 76 -7.32 -1.64 7.55
CA LYS A 76 -7.14 -1.98 6.15
C LYS A 76 -5.97 -2.95 6.01
N VAL A 77 -6.23 -4.11 5.45
CA VAL A 77 -5.25 -5.20 5.31
C VAL A 77 -5.18 -5.71 3.87
N MET A 78 -4.08 -6.37 3.53
CA MET A 78 -3.88 -7.00 2.22
C MET A 78 -3.45 -8.45 2.42
N GLN A 79 -4.04 -9.34 1.61
CA GLN A 79 -3.60 -10.73 1.47
C GLN A 79 -2.22 -10.78 0.79
N THR A 80 -1.30 -11.55 1.36
CA THR A 80 0.10 -11.59 0.88
C THR A 80 0.42 -12.78 -0.01
N ARG A 81 -0.43 -13.81 -0.02
CA ARG A 81 -0.32 -15.03 -0.82
C ARG A 81 -1.70 -15.53 -1.25
N ASN A 82 -1.78 -16.35 -2.30
CA ASN A 82 -3.06 -16.94 -2.70
C ASN A 82 -3.54 -17.95 -1.66
N ASN A 83 -4.80 -17.85 -1.27
CA ASN A 83 -5.50 -18.83 -0.44
C ASN A 83 -6.76 -19.29 -1.19
N TYR A 84 -6.64 -20.45 -1.84
CA TYR A 84 -7.71 -20.99 -2.69
C TYR A 84 -8.90 -21.52 -1.90
N ASP A 85 -8.68 -21.91 -0.64
CA ASP A 85 -9.76 -22.42 0.23
C ASP A 85 -10.66 -21.26 0.68
N LYS A 86 -10.07 -20.10 0.92
CA LYS A 86 -10.78 -18.88 1.28
C LYS A 86 -11.19 -18.03 0.05
N LEU A 87 -10.78 -18.41 -1.16
CA LEU A 87 -10.98 -17.65 -2.40
C LEU A 87 -10.46 -16.21 -2.33
N VAL A 88 -9.33 -16.00 -1.65
CA VAL A 88 -8.66 -14.72 -1.52
C VAL A 88 -7.26 -14.81 -2.13
N TYR A 89 -6.87 -13.78 -2.87
CA TYR A 89 -5.66 -13.81 -3.66
C TYR A 89 -4.62 -12.78 -3.21
N ASN A 90 -3.37 -13.04 -3.55
CA ASN A 90 -2.28 -12.12 -3.25
C ASN A 90 -2.52 -10.73 -3.87
N GLY A 91 -2.63 -9.72 -3.02
CA GLY A 91 -2.92 -8.35 -3.41
C GLY A 91 -4.35 -7.90 -3.11
N ASP A 92 -5.27 -8.82 -2.78
CA ASP A 92 -6.62 -8.45 -2.37
C ASP A 92 -6.57 -7.62 -1.09
N ILE A 93 -7.32 -6.52 -1.09
CA ILE A 93 -7.41 -5.59 0.04
C ILE A 93 -8.78 -5.75 0.70
N GLY A 94 -8.78 -5.79 2.02
CA GLY A 94 -9.99 -5.91 2.83
C GLY A 94 -9.88 -5.14 4.14
N PHE A 95 -10.94 -5.25 4.95
CA PHE A 95 -11.02 -4.60 6.25
C PHE A 95 -11.32 -5.63 7.35
N ILE A 96 -10.61 -5.55 8.48
CA ILE A 96 -10.87 -6.40 9.63
C ILE A 96 -12.21 -6.02 10.24
N GLN A 97 -13.19 -6.92 10.17
CA GLN A 97 -14.53 -6.71 10.69
C GLN A 97 -14.67 -7.09 12.17
N GLY A 98 -13.88 -8.06 12.63
CA GLY A 98 -13.94 -8.53 14.01
C GLY A 98 -12.79 -9.44 14.37
N MET A 99 -12.60 -9.65 15.67
CA MET A 99 -11.64 -10.60 16.24
C MET A 99 -12.30 -11.36 17.37
N ASP A 100 -12.22 -12.68 17.34
CA ASP A 100 -12.64 -13.55 18.44
C ASP A 100 -11.43 -13.97 19.26
N MET A 101 -11.35 -13.44 20.49
CA MET A 101 -10.25 -13.71 21.41
C MET A 101 -10.34 -15.11 22.03
N VAL A 102 -11.53 -15.73 22.04
CA VAL A 102 -11.75 -17.07 22.59
C VAL A 102 -11.39 -18.13 21.57
N ASN A 103 -11.94 -18.00 20.35
CA ASN A 103 -11.68 -18.92 19.25
C ASN A 103 -10.36 -18.61 18.50
N GLN A 104 -9.70 -17.50 18.86
CA GLN A 104 -8.43 -17.07 18.27
C GLN A 104 -8.52 -16.88 16.76
N THR A 105 -9.59 -16.23 16.31
CA THR A 105 -9.81 -15.92 14.88
C THR A 105 -9.97 -14.43 14.64
N LEU A 106 -9.76 -14.03 13.38
CA LEU A 106 -10.07 -12.70 12.87
C LEU A 106 -10.84 -12.82 11.56
N ALA A 107 -11.83 -11.97 11.37
CA ALA A 107 -12.65 -11.90 10.17
C ALA A 107 -12.28 -10.67 9.34
N VAL A 108 -12.01 -10.86 8.05
CA VAL A 108 -11.72 -9.81 7.08
C VAL A 108 -12.77 -9.83 5.99
N ASP A 109 -13.28 -8.67 5.61
CA ASP A 109 -14.13 -8.51 4.42
C ASP A 109 -13.31 -7.96 3.25
N PHE A 110 -13.22 -8.73 2.17
CA PHE A 110 -12.58 -8.35 0.92
C PHE A 110 -13.67 -7.97 -0.09
N GLU A 111 -14.09 -6.69 -0.08
CA GLU A 111 -15.10 -6.14 -1.01
C GLU A 111 -16.41 -6.95 -1.06
N GLY A 112 -16.94 -7.34 0.11
CA GLY A 112 -18.17 -8.14 0.24
C GLY A 112 -17.93 -9.65 0.24
N HIS A 113 -16.67 -10.08 0.21
CA HIS A 113 -16.27 -11.47 0.37
C HIS A 113 -15.63 -11.68 1.77
N PRO A 114 -16.38 -12.21 2.76
CA PRO A 114 -15.86 -12.42 4.10
C PRO A 114 -14.94 -13.66 4.15
N ALA A 115 -13.79 -13.52 4.80
CA ALA A 115 -12.85 -14.60 5.06
C ALA A 115 -12.45 -14.60 6.54
N GLU A 116 -12.44 -15.78 7.16
CA GLU A 116 -11.99 -15.98 8.53
C GLU A 116 -10.59 -16.58 8.56
N TYR A 117 -9.74 -16.06 9.45
CA TYR A 117 -8.37 -16.50 9.65
C TYR A 117 -8.17 -16.93 11.10
N GLU A 118 -7.59 -18.08 11.31
CA GLU A 118 -7.00 -18.41 12.61
C GLU A 118 -5.79 -17.48 12.85
N TRP A 119 -5.42 -17.24 14.11
CA TRP A 119 -4.24 -16.44 14.40
C TRP A 119 -2.95 -17.02 13.83
N SER A 120 -2.90 -18.35 13.66
CA SER A 120 -1.79 -19.05 12.97
C SER A 120 -1.68 -18.69 11.49
N GLU A 121 -2.76 -18.25 10.85
CA GLU A 121 -2.83 -17.87 9.45
C GLU A 121 -2.67 -16.34 9.25
N ALA A 122 -2.60 -15.55 10.31
CA ALA A 122 -2.50 -14.09 10.22
C ALA A 122 -1.18 -13.60 9.59
N ASP A 123 -0.20 -14.49 9.37
CA ASP A 123 1.01 -14.20 8.58
C ASP A 123 0.70 -14.03 7.08
N GLU A 124 -0.50 -14.45 6.63
CA GLU A 124 -1.01 -14.17 5.28
C GLU A 124 -1.45 -12.73 5.08
N LEU A 125 -1.63 -11.97 6.17
CA LEU A 125 -2.13 -10.61 6.16
C LEU A 125 -1.03 -9.60 6.48
N THR A 126 -1.16 -8.41 5.92
CA THR A 126 -0.34 -7.24 6.28
C THR A 126 -1.19 -5.99 6.28
N LEU A 127 -0.81 -4.98 7.07
CA LEU A 127 -1.45 -3.66 6.98
C LEU A 127 -1.33 -3.10 5.56
N ALA A 128 -2.35 -2.45 5.08
CA ALA A 128 -2.47 -1.97 3.70
C ALA A 128 -2.88 -0.50 3.55
N TYR A 129 -2.71 0.31 4.57
CA TYR A 129 -2.83 1.77 4.44
C TYR A 129 -1.81 2.31 3.43
N ALA A 130 -0.60 1.75 3.45
CA ALA A 130 0.43 1.94 2.45
C ALA A 130 0.90 0.59 1.90
N VAL A 131 1.07 0.50 0.58
CA VAL A 131 1.60 -0.69 -0.09
C VAL A 131 2.74 -0.32 -1.04
N SER A 132 3.53 -1.29 -1.49
CA SER A 132 4.52 -1.00 -2.51
C SER A 132 3.86 -0.78 -3.86
N VAL A 133 4.47 0.06 -4.73
CA VAL A 133 3.97 0.30 -6.10
C VAL A 133 3.80 -1.02 -6.87
N HIS A 134 4.67 -2.01 -6.62
CA HIS A 134 4.58 -3.32 -7.28
C HIS A 134 3.36 -4.13 -6.83
N LYS A 135 2.98 -4.04 -5.56
CA LYS A 135 1.80 -4.71 -5.01
C LYS A 135 0.48 -4.09 -5.47
N ALA A 136 0.50 -2.83 -5.90
CA ALA A 136 -0.66 -2.15 -6.47
C ALA A 136 -0.87 -2.42 -7.96
N GLN A 137 -0.02 -3.24 -8.60
CA GLN A 137 -0.19 -3.59 -10.01
C GLN A 137 -1.48 -4.38 -10.23
N GLY A 138 -2.32 -3.92 -11.16
CA GLY A 138 -3.61 -4.53 -11.47
C GLY A 138 -4.78 -3.91 -10.70
N ALA A 139 -4.55 -3.26 -9.56
CA ALA A 139 -5.59 -2.56 -8.82
C ALA A 139 -5.73 -1.09 -9.27
N GLU A 140 -6.89 -0.50 -9.02
CA GLU A 140 -7.17 0.93 -9.22
C GLU A 140 -7.85 1.50 -7.97
N PHE A 141 -7.53 2.75 -7.66
CA PHE A 141 -8.03 3.43 -6.46
C PHE A 141 -8.56 4.82 -6.82
N PRO A 142 -9.58 5.34 -6.13
CA PRO A 142 -10.04 6.70 -6.35
C PRO A 142 -8.91 7.71 -6.21
N VAL A 143 -8.13 7.60 -5.13
CA VAL A 143 -7.02 8.51 -4.85
C VAL A 143 -5.74 7.74 -4.57
N ILE A 144 -4.65 8.18 -5.20
CA ILE A 144 -3.29 7.71 -4.91
C ILE A 144 -2.49 8.84 -4.27
N VAL A 145 -1.77 8.52 -3.20
CA VAL A 145 -0.78 9.40 -2.58
C VAL A 145 0.58 8.69 -2.58
N MET A 146 1.63 9.35 -3.10
CA MET A 146 2.96 8.73 -3.22
C MET A 146 4.07 9.69 -2.79
N PRO A 147 4.96 9.32 -1.83
CA PRO A 147 6.17 10.06 -1.54
C PRO A 147 7.19 9.92 -2.67
N VAL A 148 7.68 11.04 -3.20
CA VAL A 148 8.70 11.09 -4.26
C VAL A 148 9.87 11.95 -3.81
N VAL A 149 10.84 11.32 -3.13
CA VAL A 149 12.01 11.98 -2.54
C VAL A 149 13.31 11.50 -3.16
N THR A 150 14.31 12.37 -3.22
CA THR A 150 15.61 12.06 -3.85
C THR A 150 16.33 10.89 -3.16
N GLN A 151 16.07 10.64 -1.88
CA GLN A 151 16.63 9.50 -1.15
C GLN A 151 16.18 8.14 -1.74
N HIS A 152 15.08 8.12 -2.47
CA HIS A 152 14.58 6.94 -3.19
C HIS A 152 15.23 6.75 -4.58
N TYR A 153 16.34 7.44 -4.90
CA TYR A 153 16.91 7.57 -6.25
C TYR A 153 17.09 6.22 -6.97
N MET A 154 17.46 5.15 -6.24
CA MET A 154 17.62 3.79 -6.81
C MET A 154 16.33 3.25 -7.40
N MET A 155 15.18 3.61 -6.82
CA MET A 155 13.85 3.16 -7.23
C MET A 155 13.11 4.18 -8.11
N LEU A 156 13.63 5.42 -8.21
CA LEU A 156 13.01 6.47 -9.03
C LEU A 156 13.25 6.20 -10.53
N GLN A 157 12.37 5.38 -11.11
CA GLN A 157 12.35 5.03 -12.53
C GLN A 157 11.03 5.48 -13.14
N ARG A 158 11.06 5.79 -14.44
CA ARG A 158 9.89 6.25 -15.21
C ARG A 158 8.73 5.24 -15.13
N ASN A 159 9.04 3.96 -15.29
CA ASN A 159 8.03 2.89 -15.24
C ASN A 159 7.36 2.78 -13.86
N LEU A 160 8.12 2.97 -12.76
CA LEU A 160 7.55 2.94 -11.41
C LEU A 160 6.62 4.12 -11.18
N LEU A 161 7.04 5.34 -11.55
CA LEU A 161 6.19 6.52 -11.45
C LEU A 161 4.94 6.39 -12.33
N TYR A 162 5.10 5.91 -13.56
CA TYR A 162 3.99 5.65 -14.47
C TYR A 162 3.00 4.64 -13.87
N THR A 163 3.51 3.51 -13.35
CA THR A 163 2.68 2.50 -12.69
C THR A 163 1.87 3.10 -11.53
N ALA A 164 2.51 3.91 -10.68
CA ALA A 164 1.82 4.54 -9.56
C ALA A 164 0.72 5.51 -10.01
N VAL A 165 1.05 6.42 -10.95
CA VAL A 165 0.10 7.43 -11.43
C VAL A 165 -1.12 6.79 -12.13
N THR A 166 -0.89 5.72 -12.90
CA THR A 166 -1.98 5.01 -13.59
C THR A 166 -2.86 4.15 -12.67
N ARG A 167 -2.58 4.08 -11.37
CA ARG A 167 -3.47 3.45 -10.38
C ARG A 167 -4.55 4.40 -9.87
N ALA A 168 -4.39 5.71 -10.06
CA ALA A 168 -5.36 6.70 -9.65
C ALA A 168 -6.49 6.82 -10.68
N ARG A 169 -7.75 6.72 -10.23
CA ARG A 169 -8.92 7.03 -11.06
C ARG A 169 -9.20 8.52 -11.13
N ASP A 170 -9.23 9.17 -9.96
CA ASP A 170 -9.74 10.53 -9.82
C ASP A 170 -8.64 11.53 -9.46
N LEU A 171 -7.76 11.18 -8.50
CA LEU A 171 -6.73 12.08 -7.98
C LEU A 171 -5.42 11.36 -7.71
N CYS A 172 -4.31 11.94 -8.17
CA CYS A 172 -2.96 11.49 -7.83
C CYS A 172 -2.18 12.62 -7.18
N VAL A 173 -1.73 12.40 -5.93
CA VAL A 173 -0.92 13.36 -5.17
C VAL A 173 0.50 12.82 -5.02
N LEU A 174 1.46 13.55 -5.57
CA LEU A 174 2.89 13.26 -5.42
C LEU A 174 3.49 14.18 -4.35
N SER A 175 3.87 13.61 -3.21
CA SER A 175 4.46 14.35 -2.08
C SER A 175 5.98 14.28 -2.14
N GLY A 176 6.64 15.41 -2.35
CA GLY A 176 8.11 15.47 -2.43
C GLY A 176 8.64 16.68 -3.18
N ASN A 177 9.71 16.50 -3.93
CA ASN A 177 10.32 17.62 -4.66
C ASN A 177 10.40 17.38 -6.17
N MET A 178 10.34 18.48 -6.92
CA MET A 178 10.38 18.46 -8.40
C MET A 178 11.67 17.84 -8.94
N LYS A 179 12.78 17.89 -8.18
CA LYS A 179 14.05 17.25 -8.58
C LYS A 179 13.90 15.73 -8.61
N ALA A 180 13.26 15.14 -7.59
CA ALA A 180 13.03 13.71 -7.53
C ALA A 180 12.08 13.25 -8.64
N ILE A 181 10.99 13.99 -8.91
CA ILE A 181 10.09 13.74 -10.04
C ILE A 181 10.87 13.80 -11.36
N GLY A 182 11.67 14.85 -11.56
CA GLY A 182 12.51 15.00 -12.75
C GLY A 182 13.53 13.87 -12.92
N MET A 183 14.10 13.35 -11.82
CA MET A 183 14.97 12.17 -11.84
C MET A 183 14.19 10.92 -12.28
N ALA A 184 13.02 10.67 -11.70
CA ALA A 184 12.18 9.54 -12.06
C ALA A 184 11.79 9.56 -13.55
N VAL A 185 11.34 10.70 -14.06
CA VAL A 185 10.93 10.87 -15.47
C VAL A 185 12.09 10.63 -16.45
N ARG A 186 13.31 11.07 -16.10
CA ARG A 186 14.51 10.91 -16.97
C ARG A 186 15.12 9.51 -16.87
N ASN A 187 14.91 8.80 -15.76
CA ASN A 187 15.47 7.48 -15.54
C ASN A 187 14.66 6.42 -16.28
N ASN A 188 15.07 6.11 -17.49
CA ASN A 188 14.48 5.09 -18.35
C ASN A 188 15.36 3.83 -18.44
N LYS A 189 16.08 3.49 -17.37
CA LYS A 189 16.88 2.27 -17.33
C LYS A 189 15.95 1.05 -17.25
N VAL A 190 15.50 0.59 -18.41
CA VAL A 190 14.87 -0.72 -18.53
C VAL A 190 15.99 -1.75 -18.44
N ALA A 191 15.93 -2.65 -17.48
CA ALA A 191 16.83 -3.80 -17.45
C ALA A 191 16.69 -4.54 -18.79
N GLN A 192 17.78 -4.61 -19.57
CA GLN A 192 17.77 -5.40 -20.81
C GLN A 192 17.46 -6.85 -20.44
N ARG A 193 16.32 -7.33 -20.91
CA ARG A 193 15.99 -8.73 -20.78
C ARG A 193 16.87 -9.51 -21.76
N PHE A 194 17.81 -10.27 -21.26
CA PHE A 194 18.59 -11.22 -22.04
C PHE A 194 17.70 -12.43 -22.40
N SER A 195 16.72 -12.22 -23.26
CA SER A 195 15.91 -13.29 -23.80
C SER A 195 16.32 -13.55 -25.24
N ALA A 196 16.43 -14.82 -25.64
CA ALA A 196 16.68 -15.22 -27.03
C ALA A 196 15.46 -15.03 -27.95
N LEU A 197 14.36 -14.41 -27.45
CA LEU A 197 13.11 -14.27 -28.20
C LEU A 197 13.30 -13.51 -29.51
N LYS A 198 14.01 -12.38 -29.49
CA LYS A 198 14.30 -11.58 -30.70
C LYS A 198 15.03 -12.42 -31.74
N MET A 199 16.10 -13.12 -31.35
CA MET A 199 16.88 -13.98 -32.22
C MET A 199 16.03 -15.13 -32.79
N ARG A 200 15.14 -15.73 -32.01
CA ARG A 200 14.23 -16.80 -32.47
C ARG A 200 13.17 -16.31 -33.43
N LEU A 201 12.67 -15.05 -33.25
CA LEU A 201 11.69 -14.47 -34.17
C LEU A 201 12.33 -14.00 -35.49
N GLU A 202 13.62 -13.64 -35.49
CA GLU A 202 14.37 -13.27 -36.70
C GLU A 202 14.86 -14.47 -37.49
N SER A 203 14.86 -15.69 -36.88
CA SER A 203 15.28 -16.92 -37.48
C SER A 203 14.10 -17.85 -37.88
N ALA A 204 12.86 -17.42 -37.68
CA ALA A 204 11.64 -18.12 -38.12
C ALA A 204 11.09 -17.49 -39.40
#